data_46364b901c49ae38b98e4b2db40ee8da
#
_entry.id   46364b901c49ae38b98e4b2db40ee8da
#
_cell.length_a   1.000
_cell.length_b   1.000
_cell.length_c   1.000
_cell.angle_alpha   90.00
_cell.angle_beta   90.00
_cell.angle_gamma   90.00
#
_symmetry.space_group_name_H-M   'P 1'
#
loop_
_entity.id
_entity.type
_entity.pdbx_description
1 polymer ?
#
loop_
_entity_poly.entity_id
_entity_poly.type
_entity_poly.pdbx_seq_one_letter_code
_entity_poly.pdbx_strand_id
1 'polypeptide(L)'
;MLFRSLDAPVGNYSSGQFSRLGFSVAVHVDCDIFLADEVLAVGDKPFKRKCMTKMQEIRSSGVTLFYVSHAAASVRKMCDRVIVLENGRMGFDGPADAGIKYLKYDSTDEDPEAEGTDDEDLGADI
;
A
#
# COMPACT_ATOMS: atom_id res chain seq x y z
N MET A 1 -23.66 9.28 8.53
CA MET A 1 -23.45 9.77 7.16
C MET A 1 -22.87 8.75 6.18
N LEU A 2 -22.34 7.69 6.66
CA LEU A 2 -21.88 6.58 5.81
C LEU A 2 -23.01 5.90 5.02
N PHE A 3 -24.21 5.91 5.54
CA PHE A 3 -25.35 5.22 4.93
C PHE A 3 -25.93 5.90 3.69
N ARG A 4 -25.76 7.20 3.54
CA ARG A 4 -26.27 7.92 2.35
C ARG A 4 -25.43 7.66 1.10
N SER A 5 -24.13 7.35 1.27
CA SER A 5 -23.24 7.03 0.15
C SER A 5 -23.52 5.65 -0.44
N LEU A 6 -24.02 4.71 0.36
CA LEU A 6 -24.36 3.36 -0.09
C LEU A 6 -25.57 3.33 -1.01
N ASP A 7 -26.49 4.31 -0.89
CA ASP A 7 -27.68 4.41 -1.73
C ASP A 7 -27.45 5.22 -3.01
N ALA A 8 -26.29 5.89 -3.13
CA ALA A 8 -25.94 6.67 -4.31
C ALA A 8 -25.35 5.78 -5.41
N PRO A 9 -25.63 6.07 -6.69
CA PRO A 9 -24.95 5.42 -7.80
C PRO A 9 -23.45 5.63 -7.73
N VAL A 10 -22.66 4.60 -8.05
CA VAL A 10 -21.18 4.64 -8.01
C VAL A 10 -20.63 5.75 -8.91
N GLY A 11 -21.31 6.06 -10.03
CA GLY A 11 -20.92 7.16 -10.91
C GLY A 11 -20.93 8.55 -10.25
N ASN A 12 -21.63 8.70 -9.12
CA ASN A 12 -21.70 9.94 -8.35
C ASN A 12 -20.68 9.98 -7.20
N TYR A 13 -19.84 8.95 -7.05
CA TYR A 13 -18.81 8.93 -6.04
C TYR A 13 -17.65 9.84 -6.41
N SER A 14 -17.03 10.47 -5.40
CA SER A 14 -15.72 11.10 -5.58
C SER A 14 -14.67 10.04 -5.93
N SER A 15 -13.52 10.46 -6.49
CA SER A 15 -12.42 9.54 -6.80
C SER A 15 -11.93 8.79 -5.54
N GLY A 16 -11.89 9.46 -4.39
CA GLY A 16 -11.53 8.85 -3.11
C GLY A 16 -12.56 7.82 -2.64
N GLN A 17 -13.86 8.11 -2.76
CA GLN A 17 -14.93 7.17 -2.42
C GLN A 17 -14.90 5.94 -3.34
N PHE A 18 -14.70 6.15 -4.63
CA PHE A 18 -14.58 5.08 -5.61
C PHE A 18 -13.42 4.15 -5.31
N SER A 19 -12.23 4.70 -5.02
CA SER A 19 -11.04 3.93 -4.68
C SER A 19 -11.21 3.14 -3.38
N ARG A 20 -11.84 3.73 -2.37
CA ARG A 20 -12.14 3.06 -1.09
C ARG A 20 -13.10 1.89 -1.29
N LEU A 21 -14.15 2.10 -2.08
CA LEU A 21 -15.10 1.04 -2.40
C LEU A 21 -14.41 -0.09 -3.17
N GLY A 22 -13.64 0.21 -4.19
CA GLY A 22 -12.90 -0.76 -4.98
C GLY A 22 -11.94 -1.60 -4.14
N PHE A 23 -11.19 -0.97 -3.25
CA PHE A 23 -10.31 -1.66 -2.32
C PHE A 23 -11.09 -2.57 -1.36
N SER A 24 -12.18 -2.07 -0.79
CA SER A 24 -13.02 -2.83 0.14
C SER A 24 -13.61 -4.08 -0.51
N VAL A 25 -14.01 -3.99 -1.76
CA VAL A 25 -14.47 -5.16 -2.53
C VAL A 25 -13.33 -6.13 -2.78
N ALA A 26 -12.18 -5.64 -3.24
CA ALA A 26 -11.04 -6.47 -3.61
C ALA A 26 -10.51 -7.31 -2.45
N VAL A 27 -10.42 -6.75 -1.24
CA VAL A 27 -9.89 -7.47 -0.07
C VAL A 27 -10.83 -8.54 0.50
N HIS A 28 -12.10 -8.54 0.08
CA HIS A 28 -13.08 -9.52 0.51
C HIS A 28 -13.30 -10.64 -0.52
N VAL A 29 -12.58 -10.62 -1.63
CA VAL A 29 -12.64 -11.68 -2.63
C VAL A 29 -11.64 -12.78 -2.29
N ASP A 30 -12.10 -14.02 -2.27
CA ASP A 30 -11.21 -15.16 -2.13
C ASP A 30 -10.36 -15.32 -3.38
N CYS A 31 -9.05 -15.32 -3.21
CA CYS A 31 -8.11 -15.47 -4.31
C CYS A 31 -6.83 -16.18 -3.86
N ASP A 32 -6.12 -16.78 -4.80
CA ASP A 32 -4.81 -17.37 -4.59
C ASP A 32 -3.68 -16.36 -4.78
N ILE A 33 -3.90 -15.39 -5.67
CA ILE A 33 -2.95 -14.34 -6.00
C ILE A 33 -3.67 -12.99 -5.93
N PHE A 34 -3.15 -12.08 -5.12
CA PHE A 34 -3.66 -10.73 -5.00
C PHE A 34 -2.70 -9.76 -5.70
N LEU A 35 -3.21 -9.04 -6.69
CA LEU A 35 -2.45 -8.04 -7.45
C LEU A 35 -2.73 -6.67 -6.88
N ALA A 36 -1.71 -6.00 -6.40
CA ALA A 36 -1.80 -4.66 -5.83
C ALA A 36 -0.88 -3.69 -6.58
N ASP A 37 -1.47 -2.67 -7.18
CA ASP A 37 -0.75 -1.60 -7.86
C ASP A 37 -0.71 -0.34 -6.97
N GLU A 38 0.13 0.62 -7.31
CA GLU A 38 0.27 1.93 -6.64
C GLU A 38 -1.06 2.68 -6.40
N VAL A 39 -2.09 2.34 -7.13
CA VAL A 39 -3.44 2.89 -6.96
C VAL A 39 -3.95 2.77 -5.51
N LEU A 40 -3.41 1.86 -4.72
CA LEU A 40 -3.69 1.74 -3.29
C LEU A 40 -3.08 2.87 -2.45
N ALA A 41 -2.22 3.68 -3.04
CA ALA A 41 -1.69 4.89 -2.41
C ALA A 41 -2.64 6.10 -2.49
N VAL A 42 -3.80 5.95 -3.14
CA VAL A 42 -4.82 7.01 -3.25
C VAL A 42 -5.65 7.05 -1.97
N GLY A 43 -5.64 8.18 -1.30
CA GLY A 43 -6.41 8.41 -0.10
C GLY A 43 -5.62 9.15 0.97
N ASP A 44 -6.28 9.43 2.11
CA ASP A 44 -5.63 10.02 3.26
C ASP A 44 -4.75 9.01 4.02
N LYS A 45 -3.90 9.49 4.90
CA LYS A 45 -2.98 8.64 5.69
C LYS A 45 -3.70 7.54 6.48
N PRO A 46 -4.83 7.78 7.16
CA PRO A 46 -5.55 6.72 7.87
C PRO A 46 -6.04 5.61 6.95
N PHE A 47 -6.50 5.95 5.76
CA PHE A 47 -6.96 4.96 4.79
C PHE A 47 -5.78 4.14 4.23
N LYS A 48 -4.66 4.77 3.92
CA LYS A 48 -3.44 4.08 3.50
C LYS A 48 -2.97 3.06 4.52
N ARG A 49 -2.98 3.42 5.80
CA ARG A 49 -2.66 2.49 6.90
C ARG A 49 -3.59 1.28 6.93
N LYS A 50 -4.89 1.51 6.76
CA LYS A 50 -5.87 0.42 6.68
C LYS A 50 -5.61 -0.50 5.50
N CYS A 51 -5.27 0.06 4.35
CA CYS A 51 -4.91 -0.71 3.16
C CYS A 51 -3.67 -1.58 3.42
N MET A 52 -2.62 -1.00 4.00
CA MET A 52 -1.39 -1.72 4.31
C MET A 52 -1.64 -2.85 5.31
N THR A 53 -2.39 -2.60 6.36
CA THR A 53 -2.78 -3.61 7.35
C THR A 53 -3.54 -4.76 6.71
N LYS A 54 -4.51 -4.45 5.86
CA LYS A 54 -5.28 -5.46 5.14
C LYS A 54 -4.43 -6.30 4.20
N MET A 55 -3.50 -5.69 3.49
CA MET A 55 -2.57 -6.42 2.61
C MET A 55 -1.64 -7.33 3.40
N GLN A 56 -1.18 -6.90 4.58
CA GLN A 56 -0.40 -7.75 5.47
C GLN A 56 -1.19 -8.95 5.96
N GLU A 57 -2.46 -8.76 6.30
CA GLU A 57 -3.37 -9.85 6.69
C GLU A 57 -3.55 -10.85 5.53
N ILE A 58 -3.78 -10.38 4.33
CA ILE A 58 -3.91 -11.20 3.12
C ILE A 58 -2.64 -12.02 2.89
N ARG A 59 -1.48 -11.39 2.96
CA ARG A 59 -0.19 -12.06 2.85
C ARG A 59 -0.01 -13.15 3.91
N SER A 60 -0.35 -12.85 5.15
CA SER A 60 -0.23 -13.78 6.27
C SER A 60 -1.21 -14.97 6.18
N SER A 61 -2.29 -14.83 5.43
CA SER A 61 -3.26 -15.90 5.21
C SER A 61 -2.82 -16.96 4.20
N GLY A 62 -1.64 -16.80 3.58
CA GLY A 62 -1.11 -17.73 2.58
C GLY A 62 -1.37 -17.33 1.13
N VAL A 63 -2.03 -16.21 0.90
CA VAL A 63 -2.24 -15.66 -0.45
C VAL A 63 -0.93 -15.08 -0.97
N THR A 64 -0.62 -15.33 -2.24
CA THR A 64 0.53 -14.72 -2.91
C THR A 64 0.20 -13.26 -3.23
N LEU A 65 1.00 -12.34 -2.70
CA LEU A 65 0.87 -10.91 -2.97
C LEU A 65 1.85 -10.49 -4.07
N PHE A 66 1.33 -9.95 -5.16
CA PHE A 66 2.11 -9.29 -6.20
C PHE A 66 1.90 -7.78 -6.09
N TYR A 67 2.91 -7.08 -5.62
CA TYR A 67 2.84 -5.67 -5.26
C TYR A 67 3.74 -4.82 -6.14
N VAL A 68 3.19 -3.78 -6.75
CA VAL A 68 3.93 -2.82 -7.59
C VAL A 68 3.92 -1.47 -6.88
N SER A 69 5.10 -0.95 -6.59
CA SER A 69 5.24 0.33 -5.90
C SER A 69 6.59 0.99 -6.19
N HIS A 70 6.63 2.31 -6.13
CA HIS A 70 7.86 3.10 -6.12
C HIS A 70 8.37 3.37 -4.70
N ALA A 71 7.57 3.11 -3.68
CA ALA A 71 7.93 3.38 -2.29
C ALA A 71 8.76 2.24 -1.71
N ALA A 72 10.05 2.46 -1.53
CA ALA A 72 10.98 1.46 -1.01
C ALA A 72 10.58 0.93 0.37
N ALA A 73 10.09 1.80 1.26
CA ALA A 73 9.64 1.43 2.59
C ALA A 73 8.45 0.46 2.54
N SER A 74 7.46 0.73 1.69
CA SER A 74 6.30 -0.14 1.50
C SER A 74 6.71 -1.49 0.91
N VAL A 75 7.58 -1.49 -0.07
CA VAL A 75 8.11 -2.72 -0.68
C VAL A 75 8.84 -3.57 0.36
N ARG A 76 9.68 -2.94 1.19
CA ARG A 76 10.40 -3.64 2.26
C ARG A 76 9.47 -4.30 3.28
N LYS A 77 8.38 -3.62 3.63
CA LYS A 77 7.37 -4.15 4.56
C LYS A 77 6.54 -5.27 3.96
N MET A 78 6.22 -5.18 2.67
CA MET A 78 5.26 -6.07 2.00
C MET A 78 5.88 -7.25 1.30
N CYS A 79 7.11 -7.13 0.85
CA CYS A 79 7.71 -8.07 -0.09
C CYS A 79 8.95 -8.74 0.50
N ASP A 80 9.08 -10.03 0.25
CA ASP A 80 10.30 -10.80 0.55
C ASP A 80 11.26 -10.82 -0.64
N ARG A 81 10.69 -10.79 -1.85
CA ARG A 81 11.41 -10.84 -3.12
C ARG A 81 10.98 -9.67 -3.98
N VAL A 82 11.93 -9.12 -4.70
CA VAL A 82 11.74 -7.97 -5.57
C VAL A 82 12.29 -8.26 -6.96
N ILE A 83 11.51 -7.87 -7.94
CA ILE A 83 11.96 -7.82 -9.34
C ILE A 83 12.05 -6.35 -9.73
N VAL A 84 13.20 -5.94 -10.26
CA VAL A 84 13.41 -4.59 -10.76
C VAL A 84 13.33 -4.59 -12.27
N LEU A 85 12.49 -3.73 -12.81
CA LEU A 85 12.35 -3.52 -14.25
C LEU A 85 13.05 -2.23 -14.66
N GLU A 86 13.94 -2.33 -15.62
CA GLU A 86 14.66 -1.20 -16.21
C GLU A 86 14.54 -1.26 -17.74
N ASN A 87 14.01 -0.19 -18.35
CA ASN A 87 13.84 -0.11 -19.80
C ASN A 87 13.14 -1.34 -20.42
N GLY A 88 12.11 -1.83 -19.74
CA GLY A 88 11.34 -2.99 -20.19
C GLY A 88 12.02 -4.34 -20.02
N ARG A 89 13.15 -4.39 -19.32
CA ARG A 89 13.88 -5.62 -19.04
C ARG A 89 14.03 -5.85 -17.54
N MET A 90 14.16 -7.09 -17.16
CA MET A 90 14.45 -7.45 -15.78
C MET A 90 15.93 -7.17 -15.47
N GLY A 91 16.20 -6.17 -14.63
CA GLY A 91 17.54 -5.83 -14.20
C GLY A 91 17.99 -6.58 -12.95
N PHE A 92 17.05 -6.92 -12.09
CA PHE A 92 17.32 -7.61 -10.82
C PHE A 92 16.15 -8.51 -10.44
N ASP A 93 16.48 -9.63 -9.82
CA ASP A 93 15.51 -10.53 -9.18
C ASP A 93 16.17 -11.15 -7.95
N GLY A 94 15.64 -10.87 -6.78
CA GLY A 94 16.21 -11.36 -5.53
C GLY A 94 15.56 -10.79 -4.29
N PRO A 95 16.23 -10.90 -3.12
CA PRO A 95 15.72 -10.39 -1.85
C PRO A 95 15.38 -8.89 -1.91
N ALA A 96 14.34 -8.48 -1.18
CA ALA A 96 13.84 -7.11 -1.20
C ALA A 96 14.91 -6.08 -0.85
N ASP A 97 15.68 -6.29 0.19
CA ASP A 97 16.74 -5.36 0.60
C ASP A 97 17.82 -5.19 -0.47
N ALA A 98 18.21 -6.28 -1.12
CA ALA A 98 19.21 -6.24 -2.20
C ALA A 98 18.65 -5.53 -3.45
N GLY A 99 17.39 -5.73 -3.80
CA GLY A 99 16.74 -5.05 -4.91
C GLY A 99 16.59 -3.55 -4.69
N ILE A 100 16.26 -3.14 -3.48
CA ILE A 100 16.19 -1.74 -3.10
C ILE A 100 17.56 -1.07 -3.21
N LYS A 101 18.62 -1.74 -2.76
CA LYS A 101 20.01 -1.26 -2.94
C LYS A 101 20.42 -1.22 -4.40
N TYR A 102 19.99 -2.19 -5.20
CA TYR A 102 20.27 -2.23 -6.63
C TYR A 102 19.74 -1.00 -7.35
N LEU A 103 18.53 -0.59 -7.04
CA LEU A 103 17.93 0.61 -7.62
C LEU A 103 18.65 1.90 -7.23
N LYS A 104 19.59 1.87 -6.28
CA LYS A 104 20.24 3.06 -5.73
C LYS A 104 19.19 4.13 -5.41
N TYR A 105 18.21 3.74 -4.64
CA TYR A 105 17.32 4.73 -4.09
C TYR A 105 18.18 5.75 -3.37
N ASP A 106 18.34 6.90 -4.01
CA ASP A 106 18.80 8.06 -3.31
C ASP A 106 17.90 8.23 -2.09
N SER A 107 18.53 8.37 -0.97
CA SER A 107 17.91 8.60 0.33
C SER A 107 17.04 9.86 0.42
N THR A 108 16.67 10.40 -0.72
CA THR A 108 15.75 11.54 -0.86
C THR A 108 14.29 11.13 -1.04
N ASP A 109 14.00 9.84 -1.20
CA ASP A 109 12.64 9.36 -1.08
C ASP A 109 12.31 9.30 0.41
N GLU A 110 11.90 10.44 0.92
CA GLU A 110 11.39 10.60 2.28
C GLU A 110 10.32 9.54 2.51
N ASP A 111 10.56 8.71 3.51
CA ASP A 111 9.57 7.75 3.99
C ASP A 111 8.35 8.58 4.45
N PRO A 112 7.22 8.54 3.76
CA PRO A 112 6.05 9.32 4.18
C PRO A 112 5.51 8.88 5.54
N GLU A 113 6.04 7.80 6.09
CA GLU A 113 5.71 7.33 7.43
C GLU A 113 6.68 7.86 8.51
N ALA A 114 7.83 8.44 8.12
CA ALA A 114 8.81 8.94 9.08
C ALA A 114 8.37 10.23 9.79
N GLU A 115 7.41 10.94 9.24
CA GLU A 115 6.86 12.18 9.85
C GLU A 115 5.77 11.93 10.90
N GLY A 116 5.49 10.70 11.24
CA GLY A 116 4.35 10.36 12.09
C GLY A 116 4.66 9.97 13.53
N THR A 117 5.89 10.11 14.00
CA THR A 117 6.25 9.62 15.36
C THR A 117 6.49 10.69 16.39
N ASP A 118 6.37 11.97 16.06
CA ASP A 118 6.76 13.02 17.00
C ASP A 118 5.60 13.68 17.77
N ASP A 119 4.36 13.26 17.59
CA ASP A 119 3.23 13.96 18.22
C ASP A 119 2.44 13.16 19.26
N GLU A 120 2.96 12.11 19.81
CA GLU A 120 2.23 11.36 20.82
C GLU A 120 2.80 11.42 22.23
N ASP A 121 3.37 12.51 22.64
CA ASP A 121 3.65 12.65 24.07
C ASP A 121 3.50 14.06 24.64
N LEU A 122 2.40 14.68 24.34
CA LEU A 122 2.01 15.89 25.06
C LEU A 122 0.51 15.90 25.34
N GLY A 123 0.11 15.13 26.34
CA GLY A 123 -1.28 15.28 26.75
C GLY A 123 -1.79 14.33 27.78
N ALA A 124 -0.97 13.88 28.66
CA ALA A 124 -1.43 13.16 29.82
C ALA A 124 -0.96 13.83 31.08
N ASP A 125 -1.33 15.08 31.27
CA ASP A 125 -1.34 15.70 32.56
C ASP A 125 -2.48 16.67 32.66
N ILE A 126 -3.54 16.17 33.14
CA ILE A 126 -4.34 16.79 34.20
C ILE A 126 -5.33 15.78 34.69
#